data_b25fddb0cec83a55aed439b7fdab1c84
#
_entry.id   b25fddb0cec83a55aed439b7fdab1c84
#
_cell.length_a   1.000
_cell.length_b   1.000
_cell.length_c   1.000
_cell.angle_alpha   90.00
_cell.angle_beta   90.00
_cell.angle_gamma   90.00
#
_symmetry.space_group_name_H-M   'P 1'
#
loop_
_entity.id
_entity.type
_entity.pdbx_description
1 polymer ?
#
loop_
_entity_poly.entity_id
_entity_poly.type
_entity_poly.pdbx_seq_one_letter_code
_entity_poly.pdbx_strand_id
1 'polypeptide(L)'
;MPEVIVGAHAAMPAERADQERFYAQLAERNLATALEIPFSDSIHEDMDWFAAQIRGRFRNCVVTGIPGTVRRLEKEPAFGLASTDDAARKAAVAWTAEVRKAAEELNQLTGEQSVSFVHIHSAPGVRASAEAFQRSLADVAADTRFSAEVVIEHCDAYSPIFPGDKRFLSLITEL
;
A
#
# COMPACT_ATOMS: atom_id res chain seq x y z
N MET A 1 9.34 -21.95 7.46
CA MET A 1 10.26 -21.07 6.70
C MET A 1 9.90 -19.65 7.08
N PRO A 2 10.84 -18.70 7.08
CA PRO A 2 10.49 -17.30 7.28
C PRO A 2 9.51 -16.86 6.17
N GLU A 3 8.53 -16.01 6.51
CA GLU A 3 7.68 -15.39 5.50
C GLU A 3 8.52 -14.44 4.65
N VAL A 4 8.33 -14.52 3.34
CA VAL A 4 9.02 -13.65 2.37
C VAL A 4 7.94 -12.91 1.56
N ILE A 5 7.84 -11.61 1.78
CA ILE A 5 6.97 -10.72 0.99
C ILE A 5 7.78 -10.18 -0.18
N VAL A 6 7.26 -10.29 -1.38
CA VAL A 6 7.95 -9.87 -2.61
C VAL A 6 7.11 -8.86 -3.38
N GLY A 7 7.73 -7.73 -3.73
CA GLY A 7 7.19 -6.73 -4.66
C GLY A 7 7.27 -7.22 -6.11
N ALA A 8 6.55 -8.29 -6.41
CA ALA A 8 6.64 -8.98 -7.69
C ALA A 8 6.16 -8.14 -8.90
N HIS A 9 5.39 -7.10 -8.65
CA HIS A 9 4.83 -6.23 -9.69
C HIS A 9 5.90 -5.56 -10.57
N ALA A 10 7.10 -5.31 -10.04
CA ALA A 10 8.19 -4.70 -10.80
C ALA A 10 8.74 -5.60 -11.92
N ALA A 11 8.53 -6.91 -11.83
CA ALA A 11 8.95 -7.89 -12.82
C ALA A 11 7.77 -8.53 -13.57
N MET A 12 6.56 -7.97 -13.42
CA MET A 12 5.35 -8.52 -13.99
C MET A 12 5.39 -8.48 -15.52
N PRO A 13 5.16 -9.61 -16.20
CA PRO A 13 5.01 -9.64 -17.66
C PRO A 13 3.83 -8.80 -18.15
N ALA A 14 3.87 -8.35 -19.42
CA ALA A 14 2.78 -7.60 -20.01
C ALA A 14 1.58 -8.49 -20.36
N GLU A 15 1.85 -9.69 -20.89
CA GLU A 15 0.79 -10.57 -21.39
C GLU A 15 0.14 -11.38 -20.27
N ARG A 16 -1.18 -11.46 -20.26
CA ARG A 16 -1.96 -12.13 -19.21
C ARG A 16 -1.57 -13.60 -19.02
N ALA A 17 -1.35 -14.36 -20.09
CA ALA A 17 -0.91 -15.75 -19.99
C ALA A 17 0.48 -15.91 -19.35
N ASP A 18 1.35 -14.92 -19.52
CA ASP A 18 2.66 -14.88 -18.90
C ASP A 18 2.55 -14.46 -17.43
N GLN A 19 1.62 -13.59 -17.08
CA GLN A 19 1.31 -13.23 -15.69
C GLN A 19 0.81 -14.46 -14.91
N GLU A 20 -0.08 -15.27 -15.47
CA GLU A 20 -0.55 -16.51 -14.86
C GLU A 20 0.61 -17.47 -14.57
N ARG A 21 1.49 -17.66 -15.55
CA ARG A 21 2.70 -18.49 -15.37
C ARG A 21 3.65 -17.92 -14.32
N PHE A 22 3.77 -16.60 -14.28
CA PHE A 22 4.62 -15.91 -13.31
C PHE A 22 4.14 -16.14 -11.87
N TYR A 23 2.85 -15.95 -11.57
CA TYR A 23 2.29 -16.23 -10.25
C TYR A 23 2.41 -17.71 -9.87
N ALA A 24 2.12 -18.60 -10.79
CA ALA A 24 2.27 -20.04 -10.57
C ALA A 24 3.73 -20.41 -10.21
N GLN A 25 4.70 -19.90 -10.95
CA GLN A 25 6.13 -20.18 -10.69
C GLN A 25 6.61 -19.58 -9.38
N LEU A 26 6.16 -18.38 -8.99
CA LEU A 26 6.51 -17.79 -7.68
C LEU A 26 6.07 -18.72 -6.54
N ALA A 27 4.85 -19.24 -6.61
CA ALA A 27 4.30 -20.12 -5.61
C ALA A 27 4.95 -21.51 -5.63
N GLU A 28 5.06 -22.17 -6.78
CA GLU A 28 5.61 -23.51 -6.94
C GLU A 28 7.09 -23.60 -6.50
N ARG A 29 7.85 -22.56 -6.77
CA ARG A 29 9.27 -22.50 -6.38
C ARG A 29 9.51 -22.01 -4.97
N ASN A 30 8.45 -21.69 -4.22
CA ASN A 30 8.52 -21.08 -2.88
C ASN A 30 9.42 -19.82 -2.82
N LEU A 31 9.41 -19.01 -3.89
CA LEU A 31 10.17 -17.77 -3.96
C LEU A 31 9.53 -16.65 -3.16
N ALA A 32 8.21 -16.74 -2.98
CA ALA A 32 7.43 -15.81 -2.17
C ALA A 32 6.35 -16.60 -1.43
N THR A 33 6.08 -16.24 -0.18
CA THR A 33 4.91 -16.71 0.58
C THR A 33 3.81 -15.68 0.59
N ALA A 34 4.17 -14.43 0.36
CA ALA A 34 3.29 -13.27 0.30
C ALA A 34 3.74 -12.29 -0.78
N LEU A 35 2.83 -11.43 -1.21
CA LEU A 35 3.10 -10.39 -2.20
C LEU A 35 2.89 -9.01 -1.59
N GLU A 36 3.71 -8.06 -2.01
CA GLU A 36 3.40 -6.65 -1.94
C GLU A 36 2.60 -6.28 -3.19
N ILE A 37 1.40 -5.77 -2.97
CA ILE A 37 0.40 -5.48 -4.00
C ILE A 37 0.23 -3.96 -4.09
N PRO A 38 0.63 -3.33 -5.20
CA PRO A 38 0.50 -1.89 -5.34
C PRO A 38 -0.97 -1.48 -5.53
N PHE A 39 -1.35 -0.38 -4.89
CA PHE A 39 -2.64 0.27 -5.07
C PHE A 39 -2.45 1.72 -5.52
N SER A 40 -3.07 2.07 -6.63
CA SER A 40 -3.10 3.46 -7.12
C SER A 40 -4.53 4.01 -7.14
N ASP A 41 -5.39 3.41 -7.94
CA ASP A 41 -6.83 3.67 -8.01
C ASP A 41 -7.60 2.33 -7.94
N SER A 42 -6.91 1.22 -8.18
CA SER A 42 -7.36 -0.16 -7.98
C SER A 42 -6.15 -1.06 -7.73
N ILE A 43 -6.37 -2.27 -7.24
CA ILE A 43 -5.34 -3.32 -7.18
C ILE A 43 -5.08 -3.87 -8.59
N HIS A 44 -6.16 -4.18 -9.31
CA HIS A 44 -6.10 -4.74 -10.66
C HIS A 44 -7.36 -4.34 -11.44
N GLU A 45 -7.28 -4.28 -12.76
CA GLU A 45 -8.42 -3.99 -13.65
C GLU A 45 -9.48 -5.10 -13.63
N ASP A 46 -9.04 -6.35 -13.41
CA ASP A 46 -9.86 -7.55 -13.31
C ASP A 46 -9.60 -8.22 -11.96
N MET A 47 -10.38 -7.84 -10.95
CA MET A 47 -10.21 -8.29 -9.57
C MET A 47 -10.52 -9.77 -9.40
N ASP A 48 -11.48 -10.32 -10.13
CA ASP A 48 -11.82 -11.75 -10.07
C ASP A 48 -10.66 -12.61 -10.57
N TRP A 49 -10.09 -12.23 -11.69
CA TRP A 49 -8.91 -12.90 -12.23
C TRP A 49 -7.73 -12.80 -11.26
N PHE A 50 -7.46 -11.61 -10.72
CA PHE A 50 -6.36 -11.42 -9.79
C PHE A 50 -6.55 -12.25 -8.51
N ALA A 51 -7.75 -12.26 -7.95
CA ALA A 51 -8.10 -13.10 -6.80
C ALA A 51 -7.85 -14.58 -7.07
N ALA A 52 -8.14 -15.06 -8.28
CA ALA A 52 -7.86 -16.45 -8.68
C ALA A 52 -6.35 -16.75 -8.72
N GLN A 53 -5.49 -15.76 -9.03
CA GLN A 53 -4.04 -15.94 -8.97
C GLN A 53 -3.52 -15.99 -7.53
N ILE A 54 -4.16 -15.27 -6.60
CA ILE A 54 -3.73 -15.16 -5.21
C ILE A 54 -4.24 -16.32 -4.35
N ARG A 55 -5.50 -16.72 -4.53
CA ARG A 55 -6.20 -17.72 -3.72
C ARG A 55 -5.39 -19.00 -3.52
N GLY A 56 -5.13 -19.35 -2.25
CA GLY A 56 -4.42 -20.57 -1.85
C GLY A 56 -2.93 -20.61 -2.19
N ARG A 57 -2.41 -19.57 -2.87
CA ARG A 57 -0.99 -19.48 -3.25
C ARG A 57 -0.20 -18.53 -2.35
N PHE A 58 -0.80 -17.39 -2.02
CA PHE A 58 -0.12 -16.35 -1.24
C PHE A 58 -1.01 -15.95 -0.06
N ARG A 59 -0.38 -15.76 1.11
CA ARG A 59 -1.04 -15.37 2.36
C ARG A 59 -0.24 -14.26 3.03
N ASN A 60 -0.89 -13.51 3.90
CA ASN A 60 -0.26 -12.39 4.59
C ASN A 60 0.32 -11.34 3.61
N CYS A 61 -0.33 -11.17 2.46
CA CYS A 61 0.02 -10.13 1.52
C CYS A 61 -0.16 -8.74 2.14
N VAL A 62 0.57 -7.78 1.60
CA VAL A 62 0.44 -6.37 1.95
C VAL A 62 -0.03 -5.58 0.74
N VAL A 63 -1.04 -4.73 0.92
CA VAL A 63 -1.42 -3.74 -0.07
C VAL A 63 -0.70 -2.44 0.26
N THR A 64 0.12 -1.94 -0.67
CA THR A 64 0.82 -0.67 -0.49
C THR A 64 0.15 0.47 -1.23
N GLY A 65 -0.19 1.53 -0.49
CA GLY A 65 -0.77 2.76 -1.03
C GLY A 65 0.25 3.75 -1.60
N ILE A 66 1.57 3.43 -1.59
CA ILE A 66 2.60 4.38 -2.02
C ILE A 66 2.44 4.88 -3.45
N PRO A 67 2.14 4.03 -4.47
CA PRO A 67 1.98 4.52 -5.83
C PRO A 67 0.83 5.53 -5.96
N GLY A 68 -0.27 5.27 -5.29
CA GLY A 68 -1.43 6.19 -5.29
C GLY A 68 -1.16 7.47 -4.51
N THR A 69 -0.42 7.41 -3.40
CA THR A 69 0.02 8.58 -2.63
C THR A 69 0.92 9.48 -3.47
N VAL A 70 1.91 8.91 -4.16
CA VAL A 70 2.83 9.66 -5.03
C VAL A 70 2.07 10.36 -6.16
N ARG A 71 1.16 9.67 -6.84
CA ARG A 71 0.33 10.29 -7.90
C ARG A 71 -0.53 11.45 -7.40
N ARG A 72 -1.02 11.37 -6.15
CA ARG A 72 -1.81 12.45 -5.55
C ARG A 72 -0.95 13.63 -5.17
N LEU A 73 0.24 13.39 -4.65
CA LEU A 73 1.23 14.44 -4.36
C LEU A 73 1.66 15.21 -5.60
N GLU A 74 1.72 14.57 -6.77
CA GLU A 74 2.02 15.25 -8.03
C GLU A 74 0.93 16.26 -8.44
N LYS A 75 -0.32 15.98 -8.08
CA LYS A 75 -1.46 16.86 -8.38
C LYS A 75 -1.71 17.87 -7.26
N GLU A 76 -1.51 17.46 -6.03
CA GLU A 76 -1.74 18.25 -4.81
C GLU A 76 -0.59 18.06 -3.83
N PRO A 77 0.42 18.94 -3.84
CA PRO A 77 1.62 18.81 -3.01
C PRO A 77 1.36 18.82 -1.50
N ALA A 78 0.17 19.25 -1.05
CA ALA A 78 -0.24 19.19 0.35
C ALA A 78 -0.88 17.86 0.74
N PHE A 79 -1.19 16.96 -0.20
CA PHE A 79 -1.87 15.70 0.07
C PHE A 79 -1.03 14.79 0.97
N GLY A 80 -1.62 14.27 2.04
CA GLY A 80 -0.98 13.25 2.88
C GLY A 80 -1.45 13.25 4.32
N LEU A 81 -1.18 12.16 5.01
CA LEU A 81 -1.60 11.94 6.40
C LEU A 81 -0.92 12.88 7.39
N ALA A 82 0.26 13.39 7.07
CA ALA A 82 0.98 14.36 7.91
C ALA A 82 0.72 15.81 7.52
N SER A 83 -0.19 16.08 6.59
CA SER A 83 -0.45 17.43 6.09
C SER A 83 -0.92 18.39 7.19
N THR A 84 -0.34 19.58 7.21
CA THR A 84 -0.82 20.68 8.04
C THR A 84 -2.07 21.38 7.45
N ASP A 85 -2.39 21.10 6.20
CA ASP A 85 -3.67 21.45 5.59
C ASP A 85 -4.71 20.39 5.97
N ASP A 86 -5.74 20.80 6.73
CA ASP A 86 -6.71 19.85 7.27
C ASP A 86 -7.61 19.23 6.19
N ALA A 87 -7.86 19.93 5.09
CA ALA A 87 -8.63 19.37 3.97
C ALA A 87 -7.84 18.30 3.23
N ALA A 88 -6.56 18.57 2.93
CA ALA A 88 -5.65 17.62 2.30
C ALA A 88 -5.38 16.40 3.21
N ARG A 89 -5.24 16.62 4.53
CA ARG A 89 -5.12 15.55 5.53
C ARG A 89 -6.35 14.63 5.53
N LYS A 90 -7.55 15.20 5.61
CA LYS A 90 -8.80 14.43 5.58
C LYS A 90 -8.99 13.67 4.27
N ALA A 91 -8.59 14.25 3.15
CA ALA A 91 -8.57 13.56 1.86
C ALA A 91 -7.65 12.35 1.87
N ALA A 92 -6.49 12.45 2.54
CA ALA A 92 -5.56 11.33 2.70
C ALA A 92 -6.11 10.24 3.64
N VAL A 93 -6.81 10.60 4.71
CA VAL A 93 -7.51 9.62 5.57
C VAL A 93 -8.60 8.88 4.78
N ALA A 94 -9.41 9.61 4.01
CA ALA A 94 -10.41 8.98 3.13
C ALA A 94 -9.77 8.05 2.10
N TRP A 95 -8.66 8.47 1.49
CA TRP A 95 -7.87 7.62 0.59
C TRP A 95 -7.34 6.35 1.26
N THR A 96 -6.87 6.44 2.50
CA THR A 96 -6.44 5.26 3.27
C THR A 96 -7.59 4.27 3.46
N ALA A 97 -8.81 4.76 3.67
CA ALA A 97 -10.00 3.90 3.74
C ALA A 97 -10.29 3.20 2.40
N GLU A 98 -10.03 3.85 1.26
CA GLU A 98 -10.15 3.23 -0.07
C GLU A 98 -9.13 2.09 -0.25
N VAL A 99 -7.87 2.29 0.17
CA VAL A 99 -6.84 1.23 0.15
C VAL A 99 -7.26 0.04 1.01
N ARG A 100 -7.77 0.29 2.22
CA ARG A 100 -8.26 -0.76 3.13
C ARG A 100 -9.47 -1.50 2.57
N LYS A 101 -10.39 -0.76 1.93
CA LYS A 101 -11.55 -1.36 1.26
C LYS A 101 -11.12 -2.31 0.13
N ALA A 102 -10.14 -1.94 -0.67
CA ALA A 102 -9.63 -2.78 -1.75
C ALA A 102 -8.96 -4.07 -1.21
N ALA A 103 -8.26 -3.98 -0.08
CA ALA A 103 -7.71 -5.15 0.61
C ALA A 103 -8.82 -6.09 1.10
N GLU A 104 -9.89 -5.54 1.68
CA GLU A 104 -11.05 -6.31 2.13
C GLU A 104 -11.80 -6.95 0.96
N GLU A 105 -11.98 -6.24 -0.16
CA GLU A 105 -12.58 -6.76 -1.38
C GLU A 105 -11.79 -7.96 -1.92
N LEU A 106 -10.45 -7.89 -1.93
CA LEU A 106 -9.60 -9.00 -2.34
C LEU A 106 -9.76 -10.20 -1.40
N ASN A 107 -9.83 -9.98 -0.07
CA ASN A 107 -10.08 -11.04 0.90
C ASN A 107 -11.46 -11.72 0.67
N GLN A 108 -12.49 -10.93 0.37
CA GLN A 108 -13.83 -11.48 0.05
C GLN A 108 -13.79 -12.29 -1.25
N LEU A 109 -13.15 -11.81 -2.29
CA LEU A 109 -13.02 -12.50 -3.57
C LEU A 109 -12.21 -13.79 -3.46
N THR A 110 -11.14 -13.80 -2.67
CA THR A 110 -10.37 -15.03 -2.42
C THR A 110 -11.07 -16.00 -1.49
N GLY A 111 -12.01 -15.54 -0.64
CA GLY A 111 -12.69 -16.33 0.38
C GLY A 111 -11.78 -16.70 1.56
N GLU A 112 -10.64 -16.04 1.69
CA GLU A 112 -9.64 -16.20 2.76
C GLU A 112 -8.96 -14.86 3.08
N GLN A 113 -8.29 -14.75 4.22
CA GLN A 113 -7.50 -13.58 4.56
C GLN A 113 -6.16 -13.60 3.80
N SER A 114 -6.21 -13.34 2.50
CA SER A 114 -5.02 -13.26 1.64
C SER A 114 -4.18 -12.01 1.93
N VAL A 115 -4.84 -10.89 2.25
CA VAL A 115 -4.22 -9.63 2.63
C VAL A 115 -4.36 -9.43 4.13
N SER A 116 -3.25 -9.34 4.84
CA SER A 116 -3.20 -9.09 6.29
C SER A 116 -2.78 -7.66 6.63
N PHE A 117 -2.10 -6.96 5.72
CA PHE A 117 -1.51 -5.66 5.99
C PHE A 117 -1.82 -4.64 4.90
N VAL A 118 -1.91 -3.38 5.32
CA VAL A 118 -1.98 -2.21 4.44
C VAL A 118 -0.86 -1.25 4.83
N HIS A 119 0.04 -0.95 3.89
CA HIS A 119 1.06 0.06 4.07
C HIS A 119 0.50 1.45 3.84
N ILE A 120 0.72 2.34 4.81
CA ILE A 120 0.43 3.77 4.73
C ILE A 120 1.73 4.58 4.86
N HIS A 121 1.67 5.82 4.48
CA HIS A 121 2.81 6.72 4.40
C HIS A 121 2.49 8.07 5.04
N SER A 122 3.48 8.69 5.63
CA SER A 122 3.37 9.96 6.35
C SER A 122 3.33 11.21 5.46
N ALA A 123 3.22 11.07 4.13
CA ALA A 123 3.18 12.21 3.21
C ALA A 123 2.35 13.41 3.74
N PRO A 124 2.64 14.63 3.31
CA PRO A 124 3.76 15.08 2.49
C PRO A 124 5.03 15.31 3.31
N GLY A 125 6.18 15.50 2.64
CA GLY A 125 7.44 15.88 3.30
C GLY A 125 7.56 17.37 3.62
N VAL A 126 6.72 18.21 3.01
CA VAL A 126 6.64 19.66 3.23
C VAL A 126 5.23 20.04 3.67
N ARG A 127 5.11 21.08 4.49
CA ARG A 127 3.81 21.44 5.13
C ARG A 127 3.23 20.26 5.90
N ALA A 128 4.09 19.55 6.61
CA ALA A 128 3.76 18.36 7.38
C ALA A 128 4.15 18.55 8.84
N SER A 129 3.46 17.84 9.73
CA SER A 129 3.82 17.77 11.14
C SER A 129 3.50 16.41 11.74
N ALA A 130 4.24 16.06 12.80
CA ALA A 130 4.00 14.85 13.60
C ALA A 130 2.58 14.86 14.19
N GLU A 131 2.11 16.02 14.68
CA GLU A 131 0.78 16.16 15.29
C GLU A 131 -0.34 15.91 14.26
N ALA A 132 -0.15 16.36 13.00
CA ALA A 132 -1.11 16.08 11.93
C ALA A 132 -1.12 14.58 11.60
N PHE A 133 0.06 13.94 11.53
CA PHE A 133 0.18 12.52 11.30
C PHE A 133 -0.47 11.71 12.42
N GLN A 134 -0.21 12.06 13.68
CA GLN A 134 -0.81 11.42 14.86
C GLN A 134 -2.35 11.50 14.82
N ARG A 135 -2.91 12.68 14.48
CA ARG A 135 -4.37 12.81 14.30
C ARG A 135 -4.91 11.90 13.20
N SER A 136 -4.18 11.81 12.08
CA SER A 136 -4.58 10.91 10.99
C SER A 136 -4.52 9.45 11.38
N LEU A 137 -3.51 9.03 12.14
CA LEU A 137 -3.43 7.67 12.66
C LEU A 137 -4.59 7.35 13.60
N ALA A 138 -4.99 8.31 14.44
CA ALA A 138 -6.16 8.16 15.30
C ALA A 138 -7.45 8.02 14.48
N ASP A 139 -7.64 8.85 13.44
CA ASP A 139 -8.79 8.77 12.53
C ASP A 139 -8.82 7.41 11.79
N VAL A 140 -7.68 6.92 11.33
CA VAL A 140 -7.55 5.62 10.65
C VAL A 140 -7.82 4.46 11.61
N ALA A 141 -7.31 4.53 12.84
CA ALA A 141 -7.50 3.49 13.86
C ALA A 141 -8.96 3.43 14.36
N ALA A 142 -9.67 4.54 14.36
CA ALA A 142 -11.08 4.60 14.73
C ALA A 142 -11.99 3.86 13.72
N ASP A 143 -11.52 3.64 12.50
CA ASP A 143 -12.27 2.91 11.48
C ASP A 143 -12.04 1.41 11.60
N THR A 144 -12.93 0.72 12.30
CA THR A 144 -12.85 -0.72 12.60
C THR A 144 -13.54 -1.61 11.56
N ARG A 145 -13.94 -1.07 10.42
CA ARG A 145 -14.66 -1.82 9.37
C ARG A 145 -13.80 -2.82 8.61
N PHE A 146 -12.50 -2.71 8.71
CA PHE A 146 -11.54 -3.45 7.89
C PHE A 146 -10.67 -4.37 8.74
N SER A 147 -10.38 -5.57 8.22
CA SER A 147 -9.65 -6.62 8.92
C SER A 147 -8.12 -6.48 8.82
N ALA A 148 -7.61 -5.91 7.72
CA ALA A 148 -6.17 -5.75 7.51
C ALA A 148 -5.57 -4.74 8.49
N GLU A 149 -4.44 -5.11 9.10
CA GLU A 149 -3.66 -4.23 9.98
C GLU A 149 -2.99 -3.12 9.17
N VAL A 150 -2.96 -1.93 9.76
CA VAL A 150 -2.29 -0.77 9.16
C VAL A 150 -0.86 -0.72 9.66
N VAL A 151 0.08 -0.65 8.74
CA VAL A 151 1.52 -0.57 9.00
C VAL A 151 2.06 0.70 8.35
N ILE A 152 2.90 1.44 9.09
CA ILE A 152 3.60 2.61 8.54
C ILE A 152 4.82 2.10 7.78
N GLU A 153 4.88 2.37 6.49
CA GLU A 153 6.08 2.16 5.70
C GLU A 153 6.91 3.44 5.70
N HIS A 154 8.10 3.36 6.28
CA HIS A 154 9.05 4.45 6.19
C HIS A 154 9.73 4.44 4.82
N CYS A 155 9.47 5.48 4.05
CA CYS A 155 10.15 5.73 2.78
C CYS A 155 11.13 6.89 2.94
N ASP A 156 12.34 6.63 3.42
CA ASP A 156 13.38 7.66 3.42
C ASP A 156 14.06 7.71 2.05
N ALA A 157 13.48 8.48 1.17
CA ALA A 157 13.95 8.62 -0.20
C ALA A 157 15.04 9.71 -0.36
N TYR A 158 15.87 9.97 0.65
CA TYR A 158 17.01 10.81 0.40
C TYR A 158 18.06 10.04 -0.42
N SER A 159 18.06 10.28 -1.71
CA SER A 159 19.16 9.90 -2.58
C SER A 159 19.86 11.17 -3.08
N PRO A 160 21.21 11.27 -2.97
CA PRO A 160 21.93 12.37 -3.61
C PRO A 160 21.79 12.38 -5.14
N ILE A 161 21.35 11.26 -5.72
CA ILE A 161 21.08 11.09 -7.16
C ILE A 161 19.70 11.65 -7.53
N PHE A 162 18.75 11.68 -6.57
CA PHE A 162 17.40 12.21 -6.74
C PHE A 162 17.12 13.31 -5.70
N PRO A 163 17.78 14.48 -5.83
CA PRO A 163 17.59 15.57 -4.87
C PRO A 163 16.16 16.09 -4.95
N GLY A 164 15.48 16.10 -3.82
CA GLY A 164 14.14 16.67 -3.67
C GLY A 164 13.02 15.68 -3.42
N ASP A 165 13.30 14.39 -3.31
CA ASP A 165 12.28 13.35 -3.20
C ASP A 165 11.85 13.00 -1.77
N LYS A 166 12.18 13.79 -0.75
CA LYS A 166 11.58 13.62 0.58
C LYS A 166 10.13 14.06 0.55
N ARG A 167 9.26 13.09 0.27
CA ARG A 167 7.80 13.27 0.23
C ARG A 167 7.13 12.83 1.54
N PHE A 168 7.93 12.46 2.55
CA PHE A 168 7.47 11.87 3.81
C PHE A 168 8.18 12.50 5.00
N LEU A 169 7.65 12.30 6.19
CA LEU A 169 8.32 12.67 7.43
C LEU A 169 9.62 11.87 7.61
N SER A 170 10.51 12.38 8.46
CA SER A 170 11.70 11.61 8.85
C SER A 170 11.30 10.45 9.77
N LEU A 171 12.08 9.38 9.79
CA LEU A 171 11.85 8.22 10.65
C LEU A 171 11.68 8.62 12.13
N ILE A 172 12.52 9.55 12.62
CA ILE A 172 12.43 10.05 14.01
C ILE A 172 11.09 10.74 14.28
N THR A 173 10.48 11.33 13.26
CA THR A 173 9.19 12.03 13.39
C THR A 173 8.01 11.06 13.32
N GLU A 174 8.19 9.92 12.68
CA GLU A 174 7.18 8.86 12.57
C GLU A 174 7.12 7.96 13.80
N LEU A 175 8.22 7.87 14.56
CA LEU A 175 8.33 7.14 15.84
C LEU A 175 7.81 7.95 17.02
#